data_13d9b483fb7778e06b839179a19e85f6
#
_entry.id   13d9b483fb7778e06b839179a19e85f6
#
_cell.length_a   1.000
_cell.length_b   1.000
_cell.length_c   1.000
_cell.angle_alpha   90.00
_cell.angle_beta   90.00
_cell.angle_gamma   90.00
#
_symmetry.space_group_name_H-M   'P 1'
#
loop_
_entity.id
_entity.type
_entity.pdbx_description
1 polymer ?
#
loop_
_entity_poly.entity_id
_entity_poly.type
_entity_poly.pdbx_seq_one_letter_code
_entity_poly.pdbx_strand_id
1 'polypeptide(L)'
;MFAIYKREFLSYFRNPTGYVAIALFSFISGVYFISMLITSALNMSSEINSMRSFFIVIVPIVTMGLFSEDRKRGTEVIYYANPITMFDVVLGKFLAAMSLIFVMFINVFIHMIVTLAFGGVVTSGDWGVTIVFFFLAALFVAMGCLASAVTDSQLISAILCFVMLLIVSLISTLASFANTGISTLLTNILGNTEQANSIGEGLANAINWLDPFAKTQNFRFGVFGVAPLFFCISFAVFFLYLTFRILEKKRWSQN
;
A
#
# COMPACT_ATOMS: atom_id res chain seq x y z
N MET A 1 -21.24 -10.84 -2.37
CA MET A 1 -19.82 -10.52 -2.56
C MET A 1 -19.37 -10.53 -4.03
N PHE A 2 -19.48 -11.66 -4.78
CA PHE A 2 -18.96 -11.80 -6.16
C PHE A 2 -19.56 -10.79 -7.16
N ALA A 3 -20.86 -10.51 -7.11
CA ALA A 3 -21.51 -9.55 -7.99
C ALA A 3 -20.97 -8.11 -7.82
N ILE A 4 -20.69 -7.72 -6.56
CA ILE A 4 -20.09 -6.41 -6.23
C ILE A 4 -18.66 -6.37 -6.77
N TYR A 5 -17.84 -7.39 -6.49
CA TYR A 5 -16.49 -7.52 -7.02
C TYR A 5 -16.45 -7.36 -8.54
N LYS A 6 -17.28 -8.13 -9.27
CA LYS A 6 -17.32 -8.09 -10.74
C LYS A 6 -17.70 -6.69 -11.25
N ARG A 7 -18.70 -6.05 -10.63
CA ARG A 7 -19.12 -4.70 -10.99
C ARG A 7 -17.98 -3.69 -10.82
N GLU A 8 -17.33 -3.71 -9.66
CA GLU A 8 -16.23 -2.79 -9.33
C GLU A 8 -15.00 -3.03 -10.21
N PHE A 9 -14.62 -4.29 -10.42
CA PHE A 9 -13.49 -4.63 -11.29
C PHE A 9 -13.73 -4.15 -12.72
N LEU A 10 -14.93 -4.41 -13.28
CA LEU A 10 -15.29 -3.92 -14.62
C LEU A 10 -15.38 -2.39 -14.68
N SER A 11 -15.73 -1.74 -13.58
CA SER A 11 -15.78 -0.28 -13.50
C SER A 11 -14.43 0.37 -13.78
N TYR A 12 -13.32 -0.23 -13.33
CA TYR A 12 -11.96 0.26 -13.63
C TYR A 12 -11.64 0.30 -15.12
N PHE A 13 -12.22 -0.63 -15.91
CA PHE A 13 -12.01 -0.69 -17.36
C PHE A 13 -13.10 0.05 -18.17
N ARG A 14 -14.17 0.46 -17.52
CA ARG A 14 -15.20 1.35 -18.13
C ARG A 14 -14.89 2.82 -17.89
N ASN A 15 -14.19 3.12 -16.81
CA ASN A 15 -13.72 4.46 -16.45
C ASN A 15 -12.22 4.59 -16.79
N PRO A 16 -11.73 5.81 -17.07
CA PRO A 16 -10.32 6.01 -17.38
C PRO A 16 -9.37 5.73 -16.19
N THR A 17 -9.87 5.67 -14.96
CA THR A 17 -9.05 5.55 -13.73
C THR A 17 -8.17 4.31 -13.72
N GLY A 18 -8.69 3.15 -14.14
CA GLY A 18 -7.92 1.91 -14.20
C GLY A 18 -6.81 1.96 -15.25
N TYR A 19 -7.13 2.49 -16.43
CA TYR A 19 -6.12 2.66 -17.50
C TYR A 19 -5.03 3.64 -17.10
N VAL A 20 -5.38 4.76 -16.47
CA VAL A 20 -4.41 5.74 -15.98
C VAL A 20 -3.48 5.12 -14.95
N ALA A 21 -4.02 4.35 -13.99
CA ALA A 21 -3.22 3.71 -12.96
C ALA A 21 -2.26 2.66 -13.55
N ILE A 22 -2.75 1.80 -14.47
CA ILE A 22 -1.91 0.82 -15.18
C ILE A 22 -0.85 1.52 -16.02
N ALA A 23 -1.22 2.57 -16.77
CA ALA A 23 -0.29 3.31 -17.62
C ALA A 23 0.82 3.99 -16.81
N LEU A 24 0.48 4.64 -15.69
CA LEU A 24 1.47 5.24 -14.80
C LEU A 24 2.43 4.20 -14.22
N PHE A 25 1.90 3.09 -13.72
CA PHE A 25 2.72 2.01 -13.18
C PHE A 25 3.66 1.45 -14.25
N SER A 26 3.13 1.08 -15.42
CA SER A 26 3.90 0.49 -16.53
C SER A 26 4.92 1.47 -17.10
N PHE A 27 4.58 2.75 -17.19
CA PHE A 27 5.51 3.78 -17.67
C PHE A 27 6.72 3.92 -16.73
N ILE A 28 6.46 4.08 -15.42
CA ILE A 28 7.53 4.26 -14.44
C ILE A 28 8.39 2.99 -14.33
N SER A 29 7.76 1.83 -14.23
CA SER A 29 8.45 0.53 -14.19
C SER A 29 9.29 0.32 -15.46
N GLY A 30 8.74 0.63 -16.64
CA GLY A 30 9.44 0.55 -17.91
C GLY A 30 10.67 1.47 -18.01
N VAL A 31 10.57 2.71 -17.50
CA VAL A 31 11.72 3.64 -17.46
C VAL A 31 12.84 3.08 -16.58
N TYR A 32 12.51 2.54 -15.40
CA TYR A 32 13.49 1.88 -14.54
C TYR A 32 14.12 0.66 -15.21
N PHE A 33 13.30 -0.17 -15.83
CA PHE A 33 13.75 -1.38 -16.50
C PHE A 33 14.69 -1.08 -17.67
N ILE A 34 14.35 -0.11 -18.52
CA ILE A 34 15.21 0.35 -19.62
C ILE A 34 16.54 0.90 -19.08
N SER A 35 16.51 1.68 -18.01
CA SER A 35 17.72 2.19 -17.37
C SER A 35 18.65 1.05 -16.90
N MET A 36 18.09 -0.02 -16.34
CA MET A 36 18.85 -1.22 -15.93
C MET A 36 19.43 -1.99 -17.12
N LEU A 37 18.69 -2.10 -18.22
CA LEU A 37 19.18 -2.71 -19.46
C LEU A 37 20.37 -1.95 -20.02
N ILE A 38 20.30 -0.62 -20.10
CA ILE A 38 21.37 0.24 -20.63
C ILE A 38 22.64 0.14 -19.78
N THR A 39 22.49 0.08 -18.45
CA THR A 39 23.63 0.00 -17.52
C THR A 39 24.15 -1.42 -17.32
N SER A 40 23.55 -2.42 -17.97
CA SER A 40 23.85 -3.85 -17.79
C SER A 40 23.77 -4.31 -16.32
N ALA A 41 23.03 -3.57 -15.49
CA ALA A 41 22.86 -3.84 -14.05
C ALA A 41 21.46 -4.39 -13.78
N LEU A 42 21.12 -5.52 -14.42
CA LEU A 42 19.81 -6.16 -14.30
C LEU A 42 19.59 -6.68 -12.87
N ASN A 43 18.86 -5.90 -12.07
CA ASN A 43 18.51 -6.23 -10.69
C ASN A 43 17.03 -5.92 -10.46
N MET A 44 16.19 -6.96 -10.60
CA MET A 44 14.73 -6.85 -10.45
C MET A 44 14.30 -6.37 -9.07
N SER A 45 15.03 -6.77 -8.03
CA SER A 45 14.76 -6.30 -6.66
C SER A 45 14.88 -4.78 -6.52
N SER A 46 15.77 -4.15 -7.27
CA SER A 46 15.94 -2.69 -7.28
C SER A 46 14.78 -1.99 -7.99
N GLU A 47 14.30 -2.54 -9.12
CA GLU A 47 13.12 -2.03 -9.82
C GLU A 47 11.90 -2.06 -8.90
N ILE A 48 11.60 -3.22 -8.31
CA ILE A 48 10.42 -3.41 -7.45
C ILE A 48 10.48 -2.49 -6.22
N ASN A 49 11.67 -2.31 -5.62
CA ASN A 49 11.82 -1.38 -4.50
C ASN A 49 11.58 0.08 -4.91
N SER A 50 11.99 0.46 -6.12
CA SER A 50 11.70 1.80 -6.65
C SER A 50 10.18 1.98 -6.84
N MET A 51 9.49 0.96 -7.37
CA MET A 51 8.05 0.98 -7.55
C MET A 51 7.28 1.16 -6.22
N ARG A 52 7.80 0.66 -5.10
CA ARG A 52 7.19 0.86 -3.77
C ARG A 52 6.95 2.34 -3.45
N SER A 53 7.89 3.21 -3.77
CA SER A 53 7.75 4.65 -3.52
C SER A 53 6.63 5.28 -4.38
N PHE A 54 6.43 4.80 -5.59
CA PHE A 54 5.38 5.31 -6.48
C PHE A 54 3.98 4.81 -6.13
N PHE A 55 3.87 3.74 -5.34
CA PHE A 55 2.58 3.26 -4.84
C PHE A 55 1.88 4.29 -3.94
N ILE A 56 2.63 5.21 -3.32
CA ILE A 56 2.08 6.34 -2.55
C ILE A 56 1.18 7.22 -3.45
N VAL A 57 1.43 7.28 -4.74
CA VAL A 57 0.62 8.03 -5.71
C VAL A 57 -0.42 7.15 -6.40
N ILE A 58 -0.03 5.92 -6.78
CA ILE A 58 -0.89 5.01 -7.55
C ILE A 58 -2.07 4.51 -6.73
N VAL A 59 -1.85 4.13 -5.46
CA VAL A 59 -2.91 3.60 -4.60
C VAL A 59 -4.04 4.60 -4.36
N PRO A 60 -3.79 5.89 -4.05
CA PRO A 60 -4.84 6.89 -3.98
C PRO A 60 -5.69 6.98 -5.24
N ILE A 61 -5.10 6.93 -6.43
CA ILE A 61 -5.83 6.97 -7.70
C ILE A 61 -6.76 5.75 -7.84
N VAL A 62 -6.26 4.55 -7.46
CA VAL A 62 -7.04 3.31 -7.53
C VAL A 62 -8.18 3.30 -6.52
N THR A 63 -7.97 3.85 -5.32
CA THR A 63 -8.90 3.66 -4.20
C THR A 63 -9.84 4.86 -3.98
N MET A 64 -9.54 6.03 -4.55
CA MET A 64 -10.30 7.26 -4.28
C MET A 64 -11.82 7.14 -4.52
N GLY A 65 -12.22 6.37 -5.54
CA GLY A 65 -13.62 6.23 -5.95
C GLY A 65 -14.37 5.08 -5.30
N LEU A 66 -13.69 4.17 -4.57
CA LEU A 66 -14.30 2.92 -4.12
C LEU A 66 -15.61 3.09 -3.33
N PHE A 67 -15.68 4.03 -2.43
CA PHE A 67 -16.88 4.33 -1.63
C PHE A 67 -17.39 5.75 -1.87
N SER A 68 -16.50 6.72 -2.07
CA SER A 68 -16.86 8.12 -2.27
C SER A 68 -17.67 8.36 -3.55
N GLU A 69 -17.42 7.58 -4.61
CA GLU A 69 -18.17 7.67 -5.86
C GLU A 69 -19.61 7.17 -5.70
N ASP A 70 -19.81 6.03 -5.03
CA ASP A 70 -21.15 5.51 -4.75
C ASP A 70 -21.97 6.50 -3.92
N ARG A 71 -21.33 7.17 -2.97
CA ARG A 71 -21.96 8.18 -2.13
C ARG A 71 -22.33 9.41 -2.95
N LYS A 72 -21.41 9.92 -3.76
CA LYS A 72 -21.66 11.07 -4.64
C LYS A 72 -22.81 10.79 -5.63
N ARG A 73 -22.96 9.54 -6.07
CA ARG A 73 -24.04 9.11 -6.99
C ARG A 73 -25.32 8.68 -6.28
N GLY A 74 -25.33 8.62 -4.95
CA GLY A 74 -26.47 8.13 -4.16
C GLY A 74 -26.70 6.62 -4.29
N THR A 75 -25.78 5.86 -4.90
CA THR A 75 -25.95 4.42 -5.12
C THR A 75 -25.68 3.59 -3.87
N GLU A 76 -25.13 4.18 -2.81
CA GLU A 76 -24.94 3.50 -1.52
C GLU A 76 -26.26 3.04 -0.90
N VAL A 77 -27.39 3.73 -1.17
CA VAL A 77 -28.73 3.36 -0.69
C VAL A 77 -29.12 1.96 -1.17
N ILE A 78 -28.64 1.53 -2.32
CA ILE A 78 -28.90 0.19 -2.86
C ILE A 78 -28.32 -0.90 -1.95
N TYR A 79 -27.18 -0.63 -1.31
CA TYR A 79 -26.58 -1.58 -0.37
C TYR A 79 -27.36 -1.69 0.94
N TYR A 80 -28.02 -0.59 1.34
CA TYR A 80 -28.82 -0.58 2.57
C TYR A 80 -30.20 -1.22 2.37
N ALA A 81 -30.77 -1.10 1.18
CA ALA A 81 -32.09 -1.66 0.83
C ALA A 81 -32.06 -3.18 0.54
N ASN A 82 -30.90 -3.73 0.20
CA ASN A 82 -30.77 -5.14 -0.10
C ASN A 82 -30.24 -5.93 1.11
N PRO A 83 -30.55 -7.25 1.22
CA PRO A 83 -30.05 -8.10 2.30
C PRO A 83 -28.58 -8.47 2.10
N ILE A 84 -27.73 -7.46 1.85
CA ILE A 84 -26.29 -7.61 1.64
C ILE A 84 -25.58 -7.15 2.90
N THR A 85 -24.59 -7.90 3.36
CA THR A 85 -23.78 -7.48 4.50
C THR A 85 -22.78 -6.39 4.08
N MET A 86 -22.54 -5.40 4.94
CA MET A 86 -21.52 -4.38 4.67
C MET A 86 -20.11 -4.99 4.53
N PHE A 87 -19.90 -6.13 5.16
CA PHE A 87 -18.67 -6.90 5.02
C PHE A 87 -18.46 -7.38 3.57
N ASP A 88 -19.51 -7.90 2.92
CA ASP A 88 -19.46 -8.32 1.51
C ASP A 88 -19.16 -7.14 0.57
N VAL A 89 -19.66 -5.95 0.90
CA VAL A 89 -19.39 -4.72 0.13
C VAL A 89 -17.91 -4.34 0.26
N VAL A 90 -17.40 -4.27 1.48
CA VAL A 90 -15.99 -3.89 1.73
C VAL A 90 -15.04 -4.88 1.09
N LEU A 91 -15.24 -6.17 1.30
CA LEU A 91 -14.38 -7.20 0.71
C LEU A 91 -14.48 -7.23 -0.82
N GLY A 92 -15.68 -7.09 -1.39
CA GLY A 92 -15.86 -7.08 -2.83
C GLY A 92 -15.10 -5.92 -3.50
N LYS A 93 -15.16 -4.73 -2.92
CA LYS A 93 -14.45 -3.54 -3.41
C LYS A 93 -12.94 -3.64 -3.21
N PHE A 94 -12.50 -4.10 -2.04
CA PHE A 94 -11.08 -4.35 -1.77
C PHE A 94 -10.48 -5.35 -2.76
N LEU A 95 -11.13 -6.49 -2.98
CA LEU A 95 -10.67 -7.51 -3.93
C LEU A 95 -10.65 -6.99 -5.38
N ALA A 96 -11.58 -6.13 -5.76
CA ALA A 96 -11.57 -5.50 -7.09
C ALA A 96 -10.34 -4.60 -7.27
N ALA A 97 -10.00 -3.78 -6.29
CA ALA A 97 -8.80 -2.96 -6.30
C ALA A 97 -7.51 -3.83 -6.30
N MET A 98 -7.48 -4.90 -5.50
CA MET A 98 -6.36 -5.85 -5.50
C MET A 98 -6.19 -6.57 -6.82
N SER A 99 -7.29 -6.90 -7.52
CA SER A 99 -7.23 -7.50 -8.86
C SER A 99 -6.64 -6.53 -9.88
N LEU A 100 -6.94 -5.23 -9.79
CA LEU A 100 -6.31 -4.22 -10.65
C LEU A 100 -4.81 -4.12 -10.38
N ILE A 101 -4.39 -4.15 -9.12
CA ILE A 101 -2.97 -4.21 -8.76
C ILE A 101 -2.31 -5.47 -9.30
N PHE A 102 -2.97 -6.62 -9.23
CA PHE A 102 -2.45 -7.85 -9.82
C PHE A 102 -2.23 -7.71 -11.33
N VAL A 103 -3.14 -7.04 -12.05
CA VAL A 103 -2.95 -6.71 -13.48
C VAL A 103 -1.69 -5.85 -13.69
N MET A 104 -1.42 -4.87 -12.82
CA MET A 104 -0.18 -4.09 -12.88
C MET A 104 1.07 -4.95 -12.67
N PHE A 105 1.01 -5.95 -11.78
CA PHE A 105 2.11 -6.88 -11.53
C PHE A 105 2.44 -7.77 -12.72
N ILE A 106 1.54 -7.96 -13.68
CA ILE A 106 1.83 -8.66 -14.95
C ILE A 106 3.02 -7.98 -15.65
N ASN A 107 3.13 -6.66 -15.57
CA ASN A 107 4.27 -5.92 -16.13
C ASN A 107 5.61 -6.36 -15.50
N VAL A 108 5.64 -6.55 -14.18
CA VAL A 108 6.83 -7.03 -13.46
C VAL A 108 7.23 -8.44 -13.93
N PHE A 109 6.25 -9.33 -14.13
CA PHE A 109 6.51 -10.67 -14.65
C PHE A 109 7.05 -10.62 -16.10
N ILE A 110 6.56 -9.71 -16.94
CA ILE A 110 7.10 -9.50 -18.30
C ILE A 110 8.55 -9.06 -18.20
N HIS A 111 8.90 -8.14 -17.31
CA HIS A 111 10.28 -7.69 -17.11
C HIS A 111 11.19 -8.83 -16.62
N MET A 112 10.71 -9.72 -15.76
CA MET A 112 11.44 -10.93 -15.34
C MET A 112 11.75 -11.85 -16.54
N ILE A 113 10.77 -12.06 -17.42
CA ILE A 113 10.93 -12.89 -18.63
C ILE A 113 11.94 -12.24 -19.56
N VAL A 114 11.85 -10.94 -19.80
CA VAL A 114 12.81 -10.20 -20.63
C VAL A 114 14.22 -10.26 -20.05
N THR A 115 14.37 -10.09 -18.73
CA THR A 115 15.66 -10.22 -18.04
C THR A 115 16.30 -11.58 -18.31
N LEU A 116 15.55 -12.67 -18.22
CA LEU A 116 16.06 -14.02 -18.55
C LEU A 116 16.45 -14.14 -20.01
N ALA A 117 15.66 -13.55 -20.94
CA ALA A 117 15.94 -13.59 -22.38
C ALA A 117 17.24 -12.84 -22.75
N PHE A 118 17.60 -11.79 -22.01
CA PHE A 118 18.84 -11.03 -22.19
C PHE A 118 20.04 -11.59 -21.38
N GLY A 119 19.92 -12.81 -20.84
CA GLY A 119 21.00 -13.49 -20.11
C GLY A 119 21.17 -13.03 -18.66
N GLY A 120 20.24 -12.25 -18.11
CA GLY A 120 20.19 -11.91 -16.71
C GLY A 120 19.70 -13.10 -15.86
N VAL A 121 19.85 -12.98 -14.53
CA VAL A 121 19.43 -14.01 -13.57
C VAL A 121 18.33 -13.46 -12.68
N VAL A 122 17.22 -14.19 -12.61
CA VAL A 122 16.15 -13.92 -11.63
C VAL A 122 16.42 -14.76 -10.38
N THR A 123 16.67 -14.09 -9.27
CA THR A 123 17.04 -14.70 -7.99
C THR A 123 15.82 -15.01 -7.12
N SER A 124 16.00 -15.84 -6.08
CA SER A 124 14.98 -16.04 -5.06
C SER A 124 14.59 -14.73 -4.35
N GLY A 125 15.54 -13.79 -4.19
CA GLY A 125 15.27 -12.47 -3.65
C GLY A 125 14.26 -11.66 -4.49
N ASP A 126 14.32 -11.74 -5.82
CA ASP A 126 13.39 -11.03 -6.72
C ASP A 126 11.95 -11.53 -6.56
N TRP A 127 11.77 -12.84 -6.44
CA TRP A 127 10.46 -13.44 -6.12
C TRP A 127 9.99 -13.01 -4.72
N GLY A 128 10.89 -13.02 -3.74
CA GLY A 128 10.59 -12.59 -2.38
C GLY A 128 10.10 -11.16 -2.32
N VAL A 129 10.80 -10.24 -2.96
CA VAL A 129 10.41 -8.82 -3.01
C VAL A 129 9.09 -8.64 -3.74
N THR A 130 8.83 -9.38 -4.82
CA THR A 130 7.56 -9.33 -5.56
C THR A 130 6.39 -9.76 -4.69
N ILE A 131 6.51 -10.89 -3.99
CA ILE A 131 5.47 -11.40 -3.08
C ILE A 131 5.19 -10.40 -1.96
N VAL A 132 6.23 -9.93 -1.29
CA VAL A 132 6.10 -8.97 -0.19
C VAL A 132 5.48 -7.66 -0.67
N PHE A 133 5.86 -7.20 -1.86
CA PHE A 133 5.29 -5.99 -2.44
C PHE A 133 3.78 -6.14 -2.67
N PHE A 134 3.30 -7.31 -3.09
CA PHE A 134 1.88 -7.58 -3.22
C PHE A 134 1.13 -7.49 -1.88
N PHE A 135 1.71 -8.04 -0.79
CA PHE A 135 1.11 -7.93 0.54
C PHE A 135 1.17 -6.49 1.10
N LEU A 136 2.24 -5.76 0.81
CA LEU A 136 2.36 -4.35 1.15
C LEU A 136 1.32 -3.51 0.39
N ALA A 137 1.09 -3.81 -0.89
CA ALA A 137 0.04 -3.19 -1.67
C ALA A 137 -1.35 -3.47 -1.09
N ALA A 138 -1.60 -4.68 -0.58
CA ALA A 138 -2.85 -5.02 0.11
C ALA A 138 -3.08 -4.15 1.36
N LEU A 139 -2.04 -3.90 2.16
CA LEU A 139 -2.10 -2.98 3.28
C LEU A 139 -2.44 -1.55 2.81
N PHE A 140 -1.78 -1.05 1.77
CA PHE A 140 -1.99 0.29 1.24
C PHE A 140 -3.40 0.46 0.66
N VAL A 141 -3.89 -0.52 -0.07
CA VAL A 141 -5.28 -0.53 -0.59
C VAL A 141 -6.29 -0.54 0.55
N ALA A 142 -6.05 -1.29 1.63
CA ALA A 142 -6.93 -1.29 2.80
C ALA A 142 -6.99 0.11 3.47
N MET A 143 -5.85 0.82 3.55
CA MET A 143 -5.81 2.22 4.00
C MET A 143 -6.58 3.14 3.05
N GLY A 144 -6.46 2.94 1.73
CA GLY A 144 -7.23 3.68 0.72
C GLY A 144 -8.73 3.41 0.80
N CYS A 145 -9.15 2.17 1.10
CA CYS A 145 -10.54 1.83 1.37
C CYS A 145 -11.09 2.64 2.56
N LEU A 146 -10.32 2.73 3.64
CA LEU A 146 -10.69 3.54 4.80
C LEU A 146 -10.83 5.03 4.43
N ALA A 147 -9.86 5.60 3.72
CA ALA A 147 -9.89 6.98 3.27
C ALA A 147 -11.14 7.27 2.42
N SER A 148 -11.48 6.37 1.50
CA SER A 148 -12.67 6.49 0.64
C SER A 148 -13.99 6.32 1.40
N ALA A 149 -14.02 5.52 2.47
CA ALA A 149 -15.21 5.31 3.30
C ALA A 149 -15.51 6.50 4.23
N VAL A 150 -14.49 7.25 4.64
CA VAL A 150 -14.65 8.40 5.53
C VAL A 150 -15.16 9.63 4.77
N THR A 151 -14.76 9.80 3.51
CA THR A 151 -14.96 11.02 2.72
C THR A 151 -16.08 10.89 1.68
N ASP A 152 -16.71 12.01 1.32
CA ASP A 152 -17.78 12.06 0.33
C ASP A 152 -17.27 12.51 -1.06
N SER A 153 -16.04 13.02 -1.13
CA SER A 153 -15.39 13.50 -2.34
C SER A 153 -14.22 12.62 -2.73
N GLN A 154 -14.15 12.22 -4.01
CA GLN A 154 -13.05 11.44 -4.55
C GLN A 154 -11.69 12.14 -4.38
N LEU A 155 -11.66 13.48 -4.59
CA LEU A 155 -10.44 14.26 -4.43
C LEU A 155 -9.95 14.28 -2.98
N ILE A 156 -10.86 14.50 -2.02
CA ILE A 156 -10.52 14.48 -0.60
C ILE A 156 -10.08 13.08 -0.17
N SER A 157 -10.73 12.03 -0.69
CA SER A 157 -10.33 10.64 -0.48
C SER A 157 -8.90 10.38 -0.95
N ALA A 158 -8.56 10.83 -2.17
CA ALA A 158 -7.22 10.67 -2.72
C ALA A 158 -6.17 11.39 -1.86
N ILE A 159 -6.45 12.65 -1.46
CA ILE A 159 -5.54 13.42 -0.60
C ILE A 159 -5.37 12.74 0.76
N LEU A 160 -6.45 12.29 1.39
CA LEU A 160 -6.39 11.60 2.68
C LEU A 160 -5.58 10.31 2.59
N CYS A 161 -5.82 9.48 1.57
CA CYS A 161 -5.06 8.27 1.31
C CYS A 161 -3.57 8.60 1.09
N PHE A 162 -3.27 9.59 0.24
CA PHE A 162 -1.90 10.02 -0.03
C PHE A 162 -1.18 10.46 1.26
N VAL A 163 -1.81 11.27 2.10
CA VAL A 163 -1.24 11.71 3.39
C VAL A 163 -0.99 10.53 4.32
N MET A 164 -1.94 9.58 4.42
CA MET A 164 -1.77 8.37 5.23
C MET A 164 -0.57 7.55 4.75
N LEU A 165 -0.43 7.32 3.44
CA LEU A 165 0.68 6.57 2.86
C LEU A 165 2.01 7.32 2.99
N LEU A 166 1.99 8.65 2.86
CA LEU A 166 3.16 9.50 3.07
C LEU A 166 3.66 9.39 4.52
N ILE A 167 2.77 9.44 5.51
CA ILE A 167 3.13 9.23 6.92
C ILE A 167 3.80 7.88 7.09
N VAL A 168 3.23 6.80 6.51
CA VAL A 168 3.82 5.46 6.58
C VAL A 168 5.22 5.43 5.95
N SER A 169 5.43 6.12 4.84
CA SER A 169 6.73 6.17 4.16
C SER A 169 7.79 6.95 4.93
N LEU A 170 7.38 7.85 5.81
CA LEU A 170 8.25 8.68 6.62
C LEU A 170 8.55 8.09 8.02
N ILE A 171 7.98 6.94 8.36
CA ILE A 171 8.14 6.34 9.71
C ILE A 171 9.62 6.18 10.08
N SER A 172 10.46 5.60 9.22
CA SER A 172 11.89 5.43 9.49
C SER A 172 12.61 6.77 9.67
N THR A 173 12.23 7.77 8.87
CA THR A 173 12.80 9.13 8.96
C THR A 173 12.40 9.77 10.29
N LEU A 174 11.13 9.67 10.69
CA LEU A 174 10.63 10.17 11.97
C LEU A 174 11.31 9.47 13.14
N ALA A 175 11.53 8.15 13.05
CA ALA A 175 12.27 7.39 14.07
C ALA A 175 13.71 7.90 14.22
N SER A 176 14.39 8.18 13.11
CA SER A 176 15.75 8.72 13.12
C SER A 176 15.80 10.12 13.74
N PHE A 177 14.86 10.99 13.40
CA PHE A 177 14.75 12.32 14.01
C PHE A 177 14.42 12.24 15.50
N ALA A 178 13.52 11.33 15.90
CA ALA A 178 13.20 11.12 17.31
C ALA A 178 14.42 10.63 18.09
N ASN A 179 15.19 9.69 17.55
CA ASN A 179 16.43 9.21 18.17
C ASN A 179 17.42 10.36 18.35
N THR A 180 17.78 11.05 17.28
CA THR A 180 18.77 12.14 17.32
C THR A 180 18.31 13.30 18.20
N GLY A 181 17.05 13.73 18.06
CA GLY A 181 16.51 14.83 18.86
C GLY A 181 16.46 14.53 20.35
N ILE A 182 15.95 13.36 20.71
CA ILE A 182 15.80 12.95 22.11
C ILE A 182 17.15 12.67 22.76
N SER A 183 18.05 11.96 22.07
CA SER A 183 19.41 11.70 22.59
C SER A 183 20.17 13.00 22.81
N THR A 184 20.08 13.97 21.89
CA THR A 184 20.74 15.28 22.05
C THR A 184 20.15 16.08 23.23
N LEU A 185 18.82 16.13 23.35
CA LEU A 185 18.16 16.82 24.46
C LEU A 185 18.50 16.20 25.82
N LEU A 186 18.43 14.85 25.90
CA LEU A 186 18.71 14.15 27.14
C LEU A 186 20.20 14.22 27.52
N THR A 187 21.11 14.20 26.56
CA THR A 187 22.54 14.41 26.81
C THR A 187 22.79 15.76 27.43
N ASN A 188 22.13 16.82 26.95
CA ASN A 188 22.25 18.18 27.49
C ASN A 188 21.66 18.33 28.91
N ILE A 189 20.62 17.53 29.24
CA ILE A 189 19.94 17.59 30.54
C ILE A 189 20.59 16.68 31.57
N LEU A 190 20.89 15.42 31.19
CA LEU A 190 21.36 14.39 32.11
C LEU A 190 22.89 14.31 32.20
N GLY A 191 23.61 14.88 31.22
CA GLY A 191 25.08 14.80 31.16
C GLY A 191 25.60 13.38 30.86
N ASN A 192 24.74 12.39 30.68
CA ASN A 192 25.10 10.99 30.45
C ASN A 192 24.68 10.57 29.04
N THR A 193 25.67 10.43 28.15
CA THR A 193 25.46 10.09 26.74
C THR A 193 24.96 8.66 26.53
N GLU A 194 25.37 7.69 27.34
CA GLU A 194 24.94 6.29 27.19
C GLU A 194 23.44 6.12 27.49
N GLN A 195 22.96 6.70 28.60
CA GLN A 195 21.54 6.63 28.95
C GLN A 195 20.67 7.39 27.97
N ALA A 196 21.13 8.57 27.51
CA ALA A 196 20.42 9.37 26.52
C ALA A 196 20.27 8.63 25.19
N ASN A 197 21.32 7.98 24.70
CA ASN A 197 21.29 7.18 23.49
C ASN A 197 20.38 5.94 23.64
N SER A 198 20.45 5.23 24.75
CA SER A 198 19.61 4.04 25.01
C SER A 198 18.12 4.40 24.99
N ILE A 199 17.71 5.54 25.54
CA ILE A 199 16.32 6.01 25.52
C ILE A 199 15.92 6.42 24.10
N GLY A 200 16.78 7.16 23.38
CA GLY A 200 16.55 7.56 21.99
C GLY A 200 16.38 6.36 21.06
N GLU A 201 17.25 5.35 21.17
CA GLU A 201 17.16 4.10 20.42
C GLU A 201 15.91 3.29 20.77
N GLY A 202 15.53 3.24 22.04
CA GLY A 202 14.31 2.56 22.48
C GLY A 202 13.06 3.14 21.82
N LEU A 203 12.96 4.47 21.77
CA LEU A 203 11.86 5.18 21.12
C LEU A 203 11.90 5.01 19.60
N ALA A 204 13.06 5.12 18.97
CA ALA A 204 13.21 4.89 17.54
C ALA A 204 12.82 3.45 17.15
N ASN A 205 13.21 2.47 17.95
CA ASN A 205 12.82 1.07 17.74
C ASN A 205 11.32 0.85 17.88
N ALA A 206 10.66 1.51 18.84
CA ALA A 206 9.21 1.46 18.99
C ALA A 206 8.48 2.07 17.79
N ILE A 207 8.97 3.20 17.24
CA ILE A 207 8.43 3.83 16.04
C ILE A 207 8.68 2.94 14.81
N ASN A 208 9.89 2.43 14.64
CA ASN A 208 10.27 1.54 13.53
C ASN A 208 9.51 0.20 13.56
N TRP A 209 8.98 -0.20 14.72
CA TRP A 209 8.14 -1.40 14.80
C TRP A 209 6.87 -1.28 13.95
N LEU A 210 6.37 -0.06 13.73
CA LEU A 210 5.22 0.22 12.87
C LEU A 210 5.60 0.37 11.39
N ASP A 211 6.89 0.38 11.03
CA ASP A 211 7.34 0.58 9.65
C ASP A 211 7.23 -0.72 8.83
N PRO A 212 6.28 -0.81 7.89
CA PRO A 212 6.16 -1.96 7.01
C PRO A 212 7.32 -2.08 6.02
N PHE A 213 7.97 -0.95 5.67
CA PHE A 213 9.11 -0.95 4.75
C PHE A 213 10.35 -1.54 5.41
N ALA A 214 10.65 -1.15 6.64
CA ALA A 214 11.77 -1.69 7.40
C ALA A 214 11.64 -3.21 7.59
N LYS A 215 10.45 -3.69 7.94
CA LYS A 215 10.20 -5.13 8.14
C LYS A 215 10.35 -5.96 6.87
N THR A 216 10.12 -5.37 5.70
CA THR A 216 10.15 -6.08 4.41
C THR A 216 11.50 -6.04 3.71
N GLN A 217 12.52 -5.38 4.27
CA GLN A 217 13.84 -5.24 3.62
C GLN A 217 14.59 -6.56 3.44
N ASN A 218 14.47 -7.50 4.38
CA ASN A 218 15.19 -8.78 4.38
C ASN A 218 14.86 -9.66 3.15
N PHE A 219 13.70 -9.45 2.54
CA PHE A 219 13.30 -10.19 1.33
C PHE A 219 14.19 -9.91 0.12
N ARG A 220 14.87 -8.75 0.07
CA ARG A 220 15.87 -8.43 -0.99
C ARG A 220 17.05 -9.40 -0.98
N PHE A 221 17.37 -9.96 0.19
CA PHE A 221 18.48 -10.90 0.37
C PHE A 221 18.04 -12.35 0.26
N GLY A 222 16.81 -12.62 -0.19
CA GLY A 222 16.26 -13.98 -0.29
C GLY A 222 15.93 -14.62 1.07
N VAL A 223 15.94 -13.84 2.14
CA VAL A 223 15.54 -14.30 3.47
C VAL A 223 14.03 -14.17 3.63
N PHE A 224 13.32 -15.28 3.47
CA PHE A 224 11.87 -15.32 3.57
C PHE A 224 11.43 -15.41 5.03
N GLY A 225 10.96 -14.28 5.57
CA GLY A 225 10.34 -14.24 6.90
C GLY A 225 8.82 -14.25 6.79
N VAL A 226 8.15 -15.06 7.59
CA VAL A 226 6.67 -15.10 7.62
C VAL A 226 6.11 -13.91 8.42
N ALA A 227 6.86 -13.42 9.40
CA ALA A 227 6.44 -12.33 10.27
C ALA A 227 6.07 -11.01 9.52
N PRO A 228 6.83 -10.52 8.51
CA PRO A 228 6.44 -9.35 7.74
C PRO A 228 5.13 -9.51 6.96
N LEU A 229 4.86 -10.71 6.44
CA LEU A 229 3.62 -11.02 5.73
C LEU A 229 2.42 -10.95 6.69
N PHE A 230 2.54 -11.61 7.86
CA PHE A 230 1.50 -11.53 8.89
C PHE A 230 1.27 -10.09 9.37
N PHE A 231 2.32 -9.30 9.49
CA PHE A 231 2.20 -7.89 9.83
C PHE A 231 1.35 -7.14 8.79
N CYS A 232 1.68 -7.25 7.50
CA CYS A 232 0.92 -6.59 6.42
C CYS A 232 -0.54 -7.06 6.39
N ILE A 233 -0.80 -8.37 6.53
CA ILE A 233 -2.15 -8.93 6.54
C ILE A 233 -2.94 -8.42 7.76
N SER A 234 -2.35 -8.45 8.96
CA SER A 234 -3.02 -8.02 10.18
C SER A 234 -3.45 -6.56 10.13
N PHE A 235 -2.55 -5.68 9.65
CA PHE A 235 -2.88 -4.27 9.48
C PHE A 235 -3.88 -4.04 8.35
N ALA A 236 -3.81 -4.78 7.24
CA ALA A 236 -4.82 -4.71 6.19
C ALA A 236 -6.21 -5.10 6.72
N VAL A 237 -6.31 -6.21 7.46
CA VAL A 237 -7.56 -6.63 8.11
C VAL A 237 -8.05 -5.58 9.10
N PHE A 238 -7.17 -4.98 9.87
CA PHE A 238 -7.51 -3.91 10.81
C PHE A 238 -8.14 -2.69 10.09
N PHE A 239 -7.53 -2.21 9.00
CA PHE A 239 -8.08 -1.09 8.25
C PHE A 239 -9.39 -1.44 7.53
N LEU A 240 -9.53 -2.66 7.02
CA LEU A 240 -10.78 -3.14 6.45
C LEU A 240 -11.89 -3.26 7.50
N TYR A 241 -11.55 -3.70 8.72
CA TYR A 241 -12.50 -3.72 9.84
C TYR A 241 -12.95 -2.32 10.23
N LEU A 242 -12.04 -1.34 10.30
CA LEU A 242 -12.41 0.06 10.53
C LEU A 242 -13.32 0.59 9.41
N THR A 243 -13.02 0.27 8.17
CA THR A 243 -13.86 0.62 7.01
C THR A 243 -15.28 0.04 7.17
N PHE A 244 -15.38 -1.23 7.53
CA PHE A 244 -16.66 -1.90 7.80
C PHE A 244 -17.43 -1.18 8.91
N ARG A 245 -16.80 -0.86 10.04
CA ARG A 245 -17.44 -0.19 11.17
C ARG A 245 -17.96 1.20 10.84
N ILE A 246 -17.22 1.96 10.00
CA ILE A 246 -17.67 3.28 9.54
C ILE A 246 -18.92 3.17 8.67
N LEU A 247 -18.93 2.23 7.72
CA LEU A 247 -20.09 2.02 6.86
C LEU A 247 -21.30 1.50 7.63
N GLU A 248 -21.09 0.60 8.57
CA GLU A 248 -22.14 0.09 9.45
C GLU A 248 -22.76 1.22 10.29
N LYS A 249 -21.95 2.09 10.90
CA LYS A 249 -22.42 3.25 11.65
C LYS A 249 -23.27 4.19 10.77
N LYS A 250 -22.84 4.44 9.52
CA LYS A 250 -23.61 5.27 8.58
C LYS A 250 -24.94 4.64 8.21
N ARG A 251 -25.01 3.32 8.06
CA ARG A 251 -26.26 2.59 7.83
C ARG A 251 -27.28 2.83 8.94
N TRP A 252 -26.84 2.79 10.21
CA TRP A 252 -27.72 3.02 11.37
C TRP A 252 -28.13 4.48 11.56
N SER A 253 -27.34 5.42 11.06
CA SER A 253 -27.61 6.87 11.17
C SER A 253 -28.61 7.36 10.12
N GLN A 254 -28.94 6.56 9.11
CA GLN A 254 -29.92 6.92 8.06
C GLN A 254 -31.30 6.29 8.28
N ASN A 255 -31.45 5.44 9.29
CA ASN A 255 -32.70 4.91 9.81
C ASN A 255 -33.12 5.70 11.05
#